data_aaa99686421817a2525922012a0e350e
#
_entry.id   aaa99686421817a2525922012a0e350e
#
_cell.length_a   1.000
_cell.length_b   1.000
_cell.length_c   1.000
_cell.angle_alpha   90.00
_cell.angle_beta   90.00
_cell.angle_gamma   90.00
#
_symmetry.space_group_name_H-M   'P 1'
#
loop_
_entity.id
_entity.type
_entity.pdbx_description
1 polymer ?
#
loop_
_entity_poly.entity_id
_entity_poly.type
_entity_poly.pdbx_seq_one_letter_code
_entity_poly.pdbx_strand_id
1 'polypeptide(L)'
;MDNIPKLLEILSLILNVSTVIALLAKPIREKLFGVSVSREGQKCMLRSSMLSIYYAGMDHDGRVRQYEYENFVLMYKAYKAMKGNSFIDEIYKKVQEMEVVT
;
A
#
# COMPACT_ATOMS: atom_id res chain seq x y z
N MET A 1 56.79 -11.66 -1.37
CA MET A 1 56.00 -12.34 -2.42
C MET A 1 54.98 -13.28 -1.92
N ASP A 2 55.01 -13.65 -0.63
CA ASP A 2 54.03 -14.57 -0.06
C ASP A 2 52.62 -13.96 0.11
N ASN A 3 52.49 -12.64 -0.07
CA ASN A 3 51.22 -11.94 0.11
C ASN A 3 50.34 -11.91 -1.16
N ILE A 4 50.90 -12.19 -2.33
CA ILE A 4 50.18 -12.15 -3.60
C ILE A 4 49.06 -13.21 -3.68
N PRO A 5 49.32 -14.50 -3.31
CA PRO A 5 48.25 -15.50 -3.30
C PRO A 5 47.13 -15.17 -2.33
N LYS A 6 47.46 -14.64 -1.14
CA LYS A 6 46.46 -14.21 -0.17
C LYS A 6 45.62 -13.06 -0.68
N LEU A 7 46.21 -12.08 -1.36
CA LEU A 7 45.48 -10.97 -1.96
C LEU A 7 44.54 -11.47 -3.04
N LEU A 8 44.96 -12.42 -3.87
CA LEU A 8 44.09 -13.00 -4.89
C LEU A 8 42.92 -13.78 -4.29
N GLU A 9 43.15 -14.52 -3.20
CA GLU A 9 42.09 -15.23 -2.49
C GLU A 9 41.09 -14.24 -1.90
N ILE A 10 41.55 -13.16 -1.27
CA ILE A 10 40.69 -12.13 -0.69
C ILE A 10 39.86 -11.46 -1.78
N LEU A 11 40.48 -11.11 -2.91
CA LEU A 11 39.74 -10.51 -4.04
C LEU A 11 38.72 -11.46 -4.61
N SER A 12 39.06 -12.75 -4.73
CA SER A 12 38.09 -13.77 -5.18
C SER A 12 36.93 -13.90 -4.23
N LEU A 13 37.15 -13.91 -2.92
CA LEU A 13 36.07 -13.94 -1.91
C LEU A 13 35.20 -12.71 -2.00
N ILE A 14 35.76 -11.52 -2.14
CA ILE A 14 35.01 -10.28 -2.27
C ILE A 14 34.13 -10.32 -3.52
N LEU A 15 34.67 -10.76 -4.65
CA LEU A 15 33.92 -10.89 -5.89
C LEU A 15 32.77 -11.89 -5.77
N ASN A 16 33.04 -13.03 -5.12
CA ASN A 16 32.01 -14.05 -4.89
C ASN A 16 30.90 -13.54 -3.99
N VAL A 17 31.21 -12.84 -2.90
CA VAL A 17 30.25 -12.25 -2.00
C VAL A 17 29.42 -11.18 -2.73
N SER A 18 30.08 -10.33 -3.52
CA SER A 18 29.39 -9.30 -4.30
C SER A 18 28.42 -9.92 -5.31
N THR A 19 28.81 -11.01 -5.96
CA THR A 19 27.95 -11.74 -6.89
C THR A 19 26.74 -12.34 -6.17
N VAL A 20 26.96 -12.95 -5.02
CA VAL A 20 25.85 -13.52 -4.22
C VAL A 20 24.89 -12.42 -3.78
N ILE A 21 25.41 -11.29 -3.30
CA ILE A 21 24.58 -10.14 -2.90
C ILE A 21 23.78 -9.62 -4.10
N ALA A 22 24.40 -9.50 -5.27
CA ALA A 22 23.73 -9.04 -6.48
C ALA A 22 22.62 -10.00 -6.91
N LEU A 23 22.86 -11.32 -6.82
CA LEU A 23 21.87 -12.33 -7.17
C LEU A 23 20.69 -12.34 -6.20
N LEU A 24 20.94 -12.11 -4.90
CA LEU A 24 19.88 -12.04 -3.89
C LEU A 24 19.13 -10.70 -3.92
N ALA A 25 19.80 -9.61 -4.26
CA ALA A 25 19.18 -8.27 -4.27
C ALA A 25 18.12 -8.14 -5.36
N LYS A 26 18.34 -8.76 -6.52
CA LYS A 26 17.40 -8.66 -7.64
C LYS A 26 16.03 -9.24 -7.32
N PRO A 27 15.90 -10.49 -6.82
CA PRO A 27 14.56 -11.02 -6.44
C PRO A 27 13.91 -10.21 -5.31
N ILE A 28 14.69 -9.74 -4.34
CA ILE A 28 14.19 -8.93 -3.25
C ILE A 28 13.64 -7.61 -3.79
N ARG A 29 14.36 -6.94 -4.69
CA ARG A 29 13.90 -5.69 -5.31
C ARG A 29 12.64 -5.89 -6.11
N GLU A 30 12.55 -6.95 -6.89
CA GLU A 30 11.35 -7.28 -7.67
C GLU A 30 10.15 -7.53 -6.76
N LYS A 31 10.37 -8.24 -5.65
CA LYS A 31 9.31 -8.51 -4.67
C LYS A 31 8.85 -7.23 -3.99
N LEU A 32 9.77 -6.35 -3.58
CA LEU A 32 9.42 -5.07 -2.98
C LEU A 32 8.69 -4.17 -3.95
N PHE A 33 9.10 -4.14 -5.22
CA PHE A 33 8.41 -3.39 -6.26
C PHE A 33 6.99 -3.91 -6.45
N GLY A 34 6.80 -5.24 -6.49
CA GLY A 34 5.48 -5.85 -6.61
C GLY A 34 4.57 -5.53 -5.42
N VAL A 35 5.12 -5.52 -4.19
CA VAL A 35 4.37 -5.12 -3.00
C VAL A 35 3.95 -3.65 -3.09
N SER A 36 4.85 -2.76 -3.54
CA SER A 36 4.54 -1.34 -3.69
C SER A 36 3.43 -1.12 -4.72
N VAL A 37 3.50 -1.78 -5.88
CA VAL A 37 2.47 -1.68 -6.92
C VAL A 37 1.14 -2.22 -6.40
N SER A 38 1.16 -3.35 -5.68
CA SER A 38 -0.05 -3.92 -5.08
C SER A 38 -0.67 -2.97 -4.06
N ARG A 39 0.14 -2.30 -3.25
CA ARG A 39 -0.34 -1.31 -2.26
C ARG A 39 -1.04 -0.14 -2.95
N GLU A 40 -0.47 0.39 -4.02
CA GLU A 40 -1.09 1.46 -4.79
C GLU A 40 -2.41 1.01 -5.40
N GLY A 41 -2.46 -0.22 -5.95
CA GLY A 41 -3.69 -0.80 -6.46
C GLY A 41 -4.75 -0.96 -5.38
N GLN A 42 -4.37 -1.42 -4.20
CA GLN A 42 -5.28 -1.55 -3.06
C GLN A 42 -5.82 -0.18 -2.61
N LYS A 43 -4.97 0.84 -2.55
CA LYS A 43 -5.41 2.21 -2.24
C LYS A 43 -6.43 2.71 -3.25
N CYS A 44 -6.20 2.48 -4.55
CA CYS A 44 -7.14 2.87 -5.59
C CYS A 44 -8.48 2.16 -5.44
N MET A 45 -8.48 0.87 -5.14
CA MET A 45 -9.69 0.09 -4.92
C MET A 45 -10.47 0.59 -3.69
N LEU A 46 -9.76 0.85 -2.59
CA LEU A 46 -10.39 1.38 -1.38
C LEU A 46 -11.01 2.75 -1.65
N ARG A 47 -10.29 3.63 -2.32
CA ARG A 47 -10.78 4.95 -2.67
C ARG A 47 -12.04 4.86 -3.54
N SER A 48 -12.02 4.02 -4.57
CA SER A 48 -13.17 3.82 -5.46
C SER A 48 -14.37 3.28 -4.70
N SER A 49 -14.16 2.32 -3.81
CA SER A 49 -15.24 1.74 -3.00
C SER A 49 -15.84 2.78 -2.04
N MET A 50 -14.99 3.59 -1.40
CA MET A 50 -15.45 4.65 -0.52
C MET A 50 -16.25 5.71 -1.27
N LEU A 51 -15.78 6.12 -2.44
CA LEU A 51 -16.50 7.08 -3.29
C LEU A 51 -17.83 6.51 -3.76
N SER A 52 -17.89 5.23 -4.08
CA SER A 52 -19.12 4.56 -4.47
C SER A 52 -20.17 4.63 -3.36
N ILE A 53 -19.78 4.37 -2.11
CA ILE A 53 -20.67 4.49 -0.95
C ILE A 53 -21.15 5.93 -0.78
N TYR A 54 -20.24 6.90 -0.91
CA TYR A 54 -20.57 8.30 -0.77
C TYR A 54 -21.59 8.75 -1.82
N TYR A 55 -21.36 8.43 -3.09
CA TYR A 55 -22.25 8.83 -4.16
C TYR A 55 -23.60 8.12 -4.07
N ALA A 56 -23.60 6.85 -3.70
CA ALA A 56 -24.85 6.12 -3.47
C ALA A 56 -25.66 6.77 -2.33
N GLY A 57 -25.00 7.18 -1.25
CA GLY A 57 -25.65 7.89 -0.16
C GLY A 57 -26.23 9.23 -0.60
N MET A 58 -25.51 9.97 -1.44
CA MET A 58 -26.02 11.24 -1.98
C MET A 58 -27.23 11.04 -2.87
N ASP A 59 -27.26 9.95 -3.65
CA ASP A 59 -28.42 9.59 -4.48
C ASP A 59 -29.62 9.17 -3.65
N HIS A 60 -29.43 8.81 -2.38
CA HIS A 60 -30.49 8.43 -1.45
C HIS A 60 -30.73 9.50 -0.37
N ASP A 61 -30.67 10.77 -0.77
CA ASP A 61 -30.96 11.93 0.09
C ASP A 61 -30.06 12.02 1.33
N GLY A 62 -28.79 11.65 1.18
CA GLY A 62 -27.84 11.71 2.28
C GLY A 62 -28.00 10.61 3.30
N ARG A 63 -28.54 9.47 2.92
CA ARG A 63 -28.71 8.30 3.78
C ARG A 63 -27.76 7.19 3.40
N VAL A 64 -27.22 6.53 4.40
CA VAL A 64 -26.31 5.40 4.21
C VAL A 64 -26.75 4.27 5.13
N ARG A 65 -26.70 3.05 4.63
CA ARG A 65 -27.03 1.88 5.45
C ARG A 65 -25.93 1.63 6.47
N GLN A 66 -26.32 1.09 7.63
CA GLN A 66 -25.37 0.87 8.72
C GLN A 66 -24.19 0.02 8.30
N TYR A 67 -24.40 -1.07 7.55
CA TYR A 67 -23.30 -1.93 7.13
C TYR A 67 -22.36 -1.21 6.15
N GLU A 68 -22.91 -0.36 5.29
CA GLU A 68 -22.08 0.43 4.36
C GLU A 68 -21.25 1.48 5.11
N TYR A 69 -21.85 2.11 6.12
CA TYR A 69 -21.15 3.06 6.98
C TYR A 69 -20.00 2.38 7.72
N GLU A 70 -20.25 1.22 8.30
CA GLU A 70 -19.23 0.46 9.02
C GLU A 70 -18.08 0.05 8.08
N ASN A 71 -18.42 -0.43 6.88
CA ASN A 71 -17.43 -0.77 5.86
C ASN A 71 -16.64 0.46 5.43
N PHE A 72 -17.29 1.61 5.28
CA PHE A 72 -16.62 2.85 4.92
C PHE A 72 -15.57 3.22 5.98
N VAL A 73 -15.93 3.13 7.25
CA VAL A 73 -15.02 3.45 8.35
C VAL A 73 -13.79 2.52 8.34
N LEU A 74 -14.02 1.22 8.12
CA LEU A 74 -12.92 0.25 8.03
C LEU A 74 -12.03 0.52 6.82
N MET A 75 -12.61 0.82 5.67
CA MET A 75 -11.86 1.17 4.46
C MET A 75 -11.07 2.46 4.66
N TYR A 76 -11.66 3.45 5.32
CA TYR A 76 -10.98 4.70 5.62
C TYR A 76 -9.74 4.47 6.48
N LYS A 77 -9.87 3.67 7.54
CA LYS A 77 -8.75 3.34 8.42
C LYS A 77 -7.64 2.63 7.65
N ALA A 78 -7.99 1.66 6.81
CA ALA A 78 -7.01 0.94 5.99
C ALA A 78 -6.33 1.88 4.98
N TYR A 79 -7.10 2.76 4.35
CA TYR A 79 -6.59 3.72 3.38
C TYR A 79 -5.58 4.68 4.03
N LYS A 80 -5.89 5.20 5.21
CA LYS A 80 -4.99 6.09 5.94
C LYS A 80 -3.74 5.34 6.43
N ALA A 81 -3.87 4.08 6.82
CA ALA A 81 -2.73 3.26 7.20
C ALA A 81 -1.77 3.03 6.02
N MET A 82 -2.30 3.03 4.80
CA MET A 82 -1.50 2.94 3.57
C MET A 82 -1.00 4.30 3.08
N LYS A 83 -1.13 5.35 3.89
CA LYS A 83 -0.74 6.72 3.54
C LYS A 83 -1.50 7.27 2.35
N GLY A 84 -2.81 7.04 2.32
CA GLY A 84 -3.69 7.61 1.32
C GLY A 84 -3.79 9.14 1.44
N ASN A 85 -4.22 9.80 0.37
CA ASN A 85 -4.24 11.26 0.33
C ASN A 85 -5.40 11.86 1.14
N SER A 86 -5.35 13.18 1.36
CA SER A 86 -6.31 13.89 2.20
C SER A 86 -7.67 14.13 1.54
N PHE A 87 -7.81 13.86 0.25
CA PHE A 87 -9.09 14.03 -0.44
C PHE A 87 -10.19 13.20 0.21
N ILE A 88 -9.86 11.98 0.62
CA ILE A 88 -10.82 11.08 1.27
C ILE A 88 -11.21 11.58 2.67
N ASP A 89 -10.39 12.39 3.33
CA ASP A 89 -10.75 12.96 4.63
C ASP A 89 -11.99 13.84 4.51
N GLU A 90 -12.11 14.61 3.45
CA GLU A 90 -13.30 15.42 3.17
C GLU A 90 -14.53 14.53 2.93
N ILE A 91 -14.36 13.48 2.17
CA ILE A 91 -15.44 12.52 1.89
C ILE A 91 -15.87 11.82 3.19
N TYR A 92 -14.91 11.45 4.03
CA TYR A 92 -15.20 10.83 5.33
C TYR A 92 -16.06 11.73 6.20
N LYS A 93 -15.72 13.02 6.28
CA LYS A 93 -16.52 14.00 7.03
C LYS A 93 -17.96 14.09 6.52
N LYS A 94 -18.12 14.11 5.19
CA LYS A 94 -19.44 14.17 4.57
C LYS A 94 -20.25 12.92 4.85
N VAL A 95 -19.63 11.74 4.83
CA VAL A 95 -20.29 10.49 5.15
C VAL A 95 -20.72 10.45 6.62
N GLN A 96 -19.88 10.99 7.52
CA GLN A 96 -20.24 11.07 8.95
C GLN A 96 -21.45 11.95 9.21
N GLU A 97 -21.73 12.91 8.34
CA GLU A 97 -22.91 13.78 8.43
C GLU A 97 -24.17 13.12 7.88
N MET A 98 -24.04 11.99 7.19
CA MET A 98 -25.19 11.29 6.63
C MET A 98 -26.01 10.59 7.70
N GLU A 99 -27.31 10.44 7.43
CA GLU A 99 -28.19 9.65 8.28
C GLU A 99 -27.91 8.16 8.08
N VAL A 100 -27.60 7.46 9.17
CA VAL A 100 -27.36 6.01 9.13
C VAL A 100 -28.70 5.31 9.33
N VAL A 101 -29.09 4.47 8.38
CA VAL A 101 -30.34 3.70 8.42
C VAL A 101 -30.02 2.21 8.45
N THR A 102 -30.87 1.45 9.11
CA THR A 102 -30.70 0.00 9.23
C THR A 102 -31.29 -0.76 8.05
#